data_b5674aaa02e04693866a22dcce8dc690
#
_entry.id   b5674aaa02e04693866a22dcce8dc690
#
_cell.length_a   1.000
_cell.length_b   1.000
_cell.length_c   1.000
_cell.angle_alpha   90.00
_cell.angle_beta   90.00
_cell.angle_gamma   90.00
#
_symmetry.space_group_name_H-M   'P 1'
#
loop_
_entity.id
_entity.type
_entity.pdbx_description
1 polymer ?
#
loop_
_entity_poly.entity_id
_entity_poly.type
_entity_poly.pdbx_seq_one_letter_code
_entity_poly.pdbx_strand_id
1 'polypeptide(L)'
;MSTEDFGELDDIGFLREAELFREMPDSVIRTIVSQGGTAQYQAGDVVFQKGAPGDSLFVVKSGVVEITNPGEGPPLAYLGRGDCFGELALLTGSQRNAEVRVPQQAELLVIDRALFADLMANHTGFASQLAIILARRLVGVLEDLPDRATKKELQGDLQYFDLATVVQTLISSAQTGVMTLSANEDVLARLYFQSGNIYRAHFGHRRGDEAVHHLFQTELDGGFLFESRGGEPVADGPDPGITVPAMALMMDSVRLQDELKMLLEELPAPSTILERNRPALSWTEDEGQADARQIWGCLHVPLSVGEIFERAHSCGYHTARIITQLIQTEQIRPNVNLG
;
A
#
# COMPACT_ATOMS: atom_id res chain seq x y z
N MET A 1 -41.77 9.38 21.47
CA MET A 1 -40.35 9.00 21.36
C MET A 1 -40.06 8.17 22.59
N SER A 2 -39.72 6.91 22.39
CA SER A 2 -39.35 5.99 23.46
C SER A 2 -37.90 6.24 23.91
N THR A 3 -37.53 5.75 25.08
CA THR A 3 -36.12 5.82 25.59
C THR A 3 -35.13 5.15 24.64
N GLU A 4 -35.56 4.19 23.84
CA GLU A 4 -34.78 3.54 22.79
C GLU A 4 -34.43 4.49 21.62
N ASP A 5 -35.36 5.38 21.22
CA ASP A 5 -35.14 6.39 20.19
C ASP A 5 -34.06 7.41 20.55
N PHE A 6 -33.95 7.74 21.85
CA PHE A 6 -32.87 8.68 22.31
C PHE A 6 -31.50 8.02 22.33
N GLY A 7 -31.40 6.73 22.69
CA GLY A 7 -30.14 5.99 22.68
C GLY A 7 -29.59 5.82 21.27
N GLU A 8 -30.43 5.49 20.31
CA GLU A 8 -30.04 5.32 18.91
C GLU A 8 -29.55 6.64 18.29
N LEU A 9 -30.17 7.79 18.61
CA LEU A 9 -29.72 9.10 18.15
C LEU A 9 -28.36 9.50 18.73
N ASP A 10 -28.10 9.15 19.99
CA ASP A 10 -26.81 9.42 20.66
C ASP A 10 -25.71 8.56 20.03
N ASP A 11 -25.98 7.30 19.70
CA ASP A 11 -25.06 6.38 19.06
C ASP A 11 -24.72 6.82 17.61
N ILE A 12 -25.68 7.30 16.86
CA ILE A 12 -25.45 7.87 15.53
C ILE A 12 -24.56 9.12 15.62
N GLY A 13 -24.86 10.01 16.58
CA GLY A 13 -24.06 11.22 16.85
C GLY A 13 -22.60 10.86 17.18
N PHE A 14 -22.41 9.92 18.08
CA PHE A 14 -21.10 9.42 18.47
C PHE A 14 -20.30 8.87 17.29
N LEU A 15 -20.91 7.99 16.47
CA LEU A 15 -20.23 7.40 15.32
C LEU A 15 -19.81 8.44 14.28
N ARG A 16 -20.57 9.52 14.14
CA ARG A 16 -20.19 10.65 13.27
C ARG A 16 -18.98 11.42 13.75
N GLU A 17 -18.75 11.48 15.05
CA GLU A 17 -17.58 12.12 15.67
C GLU A 17 -16.35 11.22 15.57
N ALA A 18 -16.51 9.89 15.65
CA ALA A 18 -15.42 8.95 15.58
C ALA A 18 -14.77 8.95 14.17
N GLU A 19 -13.45 9.12 14.14
CA GLU A 19 -12.69 9.27 12.89
C GLU A 19 -12.91 8.12 11.91
N LEU A 20 -12.97 6.89 12.42
CA LEU A 20 -13.15 5.67 11.63
C LEU A 20 -14.43 5.67 10.78
N PHE A 21 -15.48 6.36 11.24
CA PHE A 21 -16.80 6.32 10.60
C PHE A 21 -17.22 7.66 9.99
N ARG A 22 -16.40 8.69 10.06
CA ARG A 22 -16.73 10.06 9.65
C ARG A 22 -17.26 10.17 8.21
N GLU A 23 -16.71 9.38 7.30
CA GLU A 23 -17.07 9.41 5.88
C GLU A 23 -18.11 8.35 5.50
N MET A 24 -18.66 7.61 6.48
CA MET A 24 -19.64 6.58 6.20
C MET A 24 -21.02 7.16 5.83
N PRO A 25 -21.75 6.55 4.86
CA PRO A 25 -23.14 6.89 4.57
C PRO A 25 -24.04 6.66 5.78
N ASP A 26 -25.14 7.41 5.91
CA ASP A 26 -26.10 7.26 7.01
C ASP A 26 -26.68 5.85 7.13
N SER A 27 -26.90 5.18 6.00
CA SER A 27 -27.38 3.80 5.98
C SER A 27 -26.39 2.84 6.66
N VAL A 28 -25.08 3.04 6.48
CA VAL A 28 -24.04 2.21 7.09
C VAL A 28 -23.92 2.49 8.58
N ILE A 29 -23.98 3.77 8.98
CA ILE A 29 -23.99 4.16 10.40
C ILE A 29 -25.16 3.49 11.13
N ARG A 30 -26.37 3.51 10.56
CA ARG A 30 -27.55 2.83 11.13
C ARG A 30 -27.35 1.31 11.21
N THR A 31 -26.72 0.70 10.22
CA THR A 31 -26.39 -0.74 10.24
C THR A 31 -25.43 -1.04 11.39
N ILE A 32 -24.40 -0.22 11.59
CA ILE A 32 -23.45 -0.39 12.70
C ILE A 32 -24.17 -0.27 14.06
N VAL A 33 -25.05 0.73 14.22
CA VAL A 33 -25.83 0.90 15.47
C VAL A 33 -26.76 -0.28 15.72
N SER A 34 -27.42 -0.80 14.68
CA SER A 34 -28.39 -1.90 14.82
C SER A 34 -27.75 -3.28 15.00
N GLN A 35 -26.58 -3.52 14.46
CA GLN A 35 -25.89 -4.83 14.52
C GLN A 35 -24.72 -4.85 15.51
N GLY A 36 -24.15 -3.69 15.82
CA GLY A 36 -23.10 -3.56 16.83
C GLY A 36 -23.66 -3.78 18.25
N GLY A 37 -22.81 -4.31 19.11
CA GLY A 37 -23.10 -4.45 20.53
C GLY A 37 -22.55 -3.29 21.34
N THR A 38 -23.12 -3.03 22.53
CA THR A 38 -22.54 -2.12 23.51
C THR A 38 -22.14 -2.90 24.74
N ALA A 39 -20.89 -2.70 25.22
CA ALA A 39 -20.36 -3.34 26.43
C ALA A 39 -19.91 -2.28 27.43
N GLN A 40 -20.30 -2.45 28.69
CA GLN A 40 -19.88 -1.58 29.80
C GLN A 40 -18.85 -2.30 30.69
N TYR A 41 -17.82 -1.58 31.06
CA TYR A 41 -16.71 -2.07 31.85
C TYR A 41 -16.50 -1.18 33.05
N GLN A 42 -16.14 -1.79 34.19
CA GLN A 42 -15.81 -1.11 35.44
C GLN A 42 -14.29 -0.92 35.59
N ALA A 43 -13.89 -0.10 36.55
CA ALA A 43 -12.48 0.11 36.86
C ALA A 43 -11.77 -1.22 37.18
N GLY A 44 -10.66 -1.47 36.50
CA GLY A 44 -9.84 -2.69 36.63
C GLY A 44 -10.24 -3.85 35.74
N ASP A 45 -11.36 -3.75 35.01
CA ASP A 45 -11.79 -4.80 34.07
C ASP A 45 -10.79 -4.96 32.95
N VAL A 46 -10.66 -6.20 32.45
CA VAL A 46 -9.87 -6.56 31.25
C VAL A 46 -10.82 -6.80 30.09
N VAL A 47 -10.68 -6.01 29.04
CA VAL A 47 -11.49 -6.17 27.82
C VAL A 47 -11.08 -7.45 27.09
N PHE A 48 -9.76 -7.64 26.92
CA PHE A 48 -9.16 -8.90 26.45
C PHE A 48 -7.68 -9.00 26.85
N GLN A 49 -7.20 -10.21 26.94
CA GLN A 49 -5.81 -10.51 27.27
C GLN A 49 -4.95 -10.67 26.03
N LYS A 50 -3.64 -10.41 26.12
CA LYS A 50 -2.65 -10.77 25.11
C LYS A 50 -2.70 -12.27 24.83
N GLY A 51 -2.70 -12.65 23.54
CA GLY A 51 -2.78 -14.04 23.10
C GLY A 51 -4.20 -14.61 22.99
N ALA A 52 -5.24 -13.87 23.43
CA ALA A 52 -6.62 -14.29 23.23
C ALA A 52 -7.02 -14.27 21.73
N PRO A 53 -8.01 -15.07 21.31
CA PRO A 53 -8.58 -14.95 19.99
C PRO A 53 -9.13 -13.55 19.71
N GLY A 54 -8.89 -13.01 18.53
CA GLY A 54 -9.40 -11.69 18.11
C GLY A 54 -10.60 -11.84 17.20
N ASP A 55 -11.79 -11.57 17.69
CA ASP A 55 -13.08 -11.73 17.01
C ASP A 55 -13.90 -10.44 16.90
N SER A 56 -13.41 -9.34 17.48
CA SER A 56 -14.15 -8.08 17.55
C SER A 56 -13.21 -6.88 17.44
N LEU A 57 -13.73 -5.80 16.82
CA LEU A 57 -13.22 -4.45 16.89
C LEU A 57 -13.99 -3.71 17.98
N PHE A 58 -13.30 -2.89 18.75
CA PHE A 58 -13.89 -2.06 19.80
C PHE A 58 -13.71 -0.58 19.47
N VAL A 59 -14.72 0.25 19.79
CA VAL A 59 -14.64 1.71 19.70
C VAL A 59 -15.08 2.32 21.02
N VAL A 60 -14.28 3.21 21.59
CA VAL A 60 -14.55 3.82 22.89
C VAL A 60 -15.68 4.85 22.74
N LYS A 61 -16.88 4.57 23.31
CA LYS A 61 -18.00 5.51 23.38
C LYS A 61 -17.81 6.52 24.51
N SER A 62 -17.37 6.05 25.66
CA SER A 62 -17.05 6.90 26.81
C SER A 62 -15.99 6.25 27.70
N GLY A 63 -15.28 7.08 28.47
CA GLY A 63 -14.20 6.64 29.33
C GLY A 63 -12.86 6.53 28.59
N VAL A 64 -11.94 5.77 29.16
CA VAL A 64 -10.58 5.54 28.66
C VAL A 64 -10.23 4.08 28.82
N VAL A 65 -9.52 3.51 27.86
CA VAL A 65 -8.89 2.20 28.00
C VAL A 65 -7.36 2.34 27.88
N GLU A 66 -6.63 1.45 28.52
CA GLU A 66 -5.17 1.36 28.43
C GLU A 66 -4.74 0.08 27.70
N ILE A 67 -3.79 0.23 26.80
CA ILE A 67 -3.15 -0.89 26.11
C ILE A 67 -1.87 -1.22 26.84
N THR A 68 -1.69 -2.48 27.26
CA THR A 68 -0.56 -2.91 28.06
C THR A 68 0.09 -4.19 27.53
N ASN A 69 1.38 -4.35 27.80
CA ASN A 69 2.04 -5.65 27.73
C ASN A 69 2.18 -6.19 29.15
N PRO A 70 1.54 -7.32 29.51
CA PRO A 70 1.63 -7.88 30.86
C PRO A 70 3.10 -8.11 31.27
N GLY A 71 3.52 -7.49 32.39
CA GLY A 71 4.87 -7.61 32.94
C GLY A 71 5.93 -6.67 32.31
N GLU A 72 5.57 -5.78 31.39
CA GLU A 72 6.51 -4.89 30.70
C GLU A 72 6.14 -3.41 30.93
N GLY A 73 6.59 -2.80 32.01
CA GLY A 73 6.60 -1.34 32.21
C GLY A 73 5.24 -0.62 32.19
N PRO A 74 5.21 0.68 31.84
CA PRO A 74 4.00 1.48 31.80
C PRO A 74 3.11 1.08 30.59
N PRO A 75 1.83 1.51 30.56
CA PRO A 75 0.94 1.31 29.41
C PRO A 75 1.55 1.80 28.10
N LEU A 76 1.34 1.05 27.04
CA LEU A 76 1.81 1.39 25.69
C LEU A 76 1.03 2.57 25.10
N ALA A 77 -0.28 2.66 25.41
CA ALA A 77 -1.14 3.75 24.97
C ALA A 77 -2.39 3.86 25.83
N TYR A 78 -2.99 5.06 25.83
CA TYR A 78 -4.33 5.32 26.33
C TYR A 78 -5.23 5.70 25.17
N LEU A 79 -6.42 5.09 25.09
CA LEU A 79 -7.41 5.37 24.04
C LEU A 79 -8.66 5.93 24.69
N GLY A 80 -9.15 7.04 24.12
CA GLY A 80 -10.33 7.76 24.58
C GLY A 80 -11.49 7.71 23.60
N ARG A 81 -12.52 8.53 23.84
CA ARG A 81 -13.74 8.61 23.02
C ARG A 81 -13.42 8.76 21.52
N GLY A 82 -13.97 7.87 20.70
CA GLY A 82 -13.80 7.84 19.26
C GLY A 82 -12.63 6.98 18.77
N ASP A 83 -11.73 6.57 19.67
CA ASP A 83 -10.64 5.66 19.30
C ASP A 83 -11.13 4.23 19.14
N CYS A 84 -10.51 3.48 18.23
CA CYS A 84 -10.78 2.07 18.01
C CYS A 84 -9.57 1.20 18.34
N PHE A 85 -9.81 -0.07 18.69
CA PHE A 85 -8.74 -1.04 18.99
C PHE A 85 -9.20 -2.49 18.75
N GLY A 86 -8.24 -3.41 18.67
CA GLY A 86 -8.52 -4.82 18.40
C GLY A 86 -8.62 -5.16 16.92
N GLU A 87 -8.44 -4.19 16.04
CA GLU A 87 -8.48 -4.30 14.58
C GLU A 87 -7.39 -5.23 14.04
N LEU A 88 -6.18 -5.20 14.63
CA LEU A 88 -5.03 -5.95 14.13
C LEU A 88 -5.31 -7.46 14.08
N ALA A 89 -5.94 -8.01 15.12
CA ALA A 89 -6.28 -9.42 15.16
C ALA A 89 -7.36 -9.81 14.13
N LEU A 90 -8.23 -8.87 13.74
CA LEU A 90 -9.23 -9.10 12.69
C LEU A 90 -8.60 -9.04 11.30
N LEU A 91 -7.70 -8.08 11.07
CA LEU A 91 -7.00 -7.89 9.79
C LEU A 91 -6.02 -9.01 9.49
N THR A 92 -5.25 -9.44 10.49
CA THR A 92 -4.16 -10.42 10.31
C THR A 92 -4.58 -11.86 10.60
N GLY A 93 -5.78 -12.08 11.17
CA GLY A 93 -6.19 -13.40 11.64
C GLY A 93 -5.39 -13.92 12.84
N SER A 94 -4.54 -13.08 13.45
CA SER A 94 -3.68 -13.43 14.58
C SER A 94 -4.41 -13.33 15.93
N GLN A 95 -3.73 -13.74 17.00
CA GLN A 95 -4.17 -13.50 18.37
C GLN A 95 -4.00 -12.02 18.76
N ARG A 96 -4.61 -11.59 19.88
CA ARG A 96 -4.45 -10.25 20.44
C ARG A 96 -2.98 -9.98 20.79
N ASN A 97 -2.41 -8.91 20.25
CA ASN A 97 -1.00 -8.56 20.42
C ASN A 97 -0.68 -7.92 21.78
N ALA A 98 -1.70 -7.38 22.45
CA ALA A 98 -1.58 -6.70 23.73
C ALA A 98 -2.79 -7.04 24.61
N GLU A 99 -2.70 -6.72 25.89
CA GLU A 99 -3.83 -6.71 26.82
C GLU A 99 -4.46 -5.32 26.82
N VAL A 100 -5.80 -5.26 26.95
CA VAL A 100 -6.54 -3.99 27.09
C VAL A 100 -7.30 -4.00 28.41
N ARG A 101 -7.07 -2.95 29.22
CA ARG A 101 -7.68 -2.75 30.53
C ARG A 101 -8.46 -1.45 30.59
N VAL A 102 -9.37 -1.37 31.53
CA VAL A 102 -10.17 -0.19 31.80
C VAL A 102 -9.71 0.41 33.14
N PRO A 103 -9.00 1.55 33.15
CA PRO A 103 -8.47 2.14 34.38
C PRO A 103 -9.57 2.75 35.28
N GLN A 104 -10.68 3.16 34.69
CA GLN A 104 -11.83 3.71 35.40
C GLN A 104 -13.10 3.01 34.91
N GLN A 105 -14.08 3.73 34.38
CA GLN A 105 -15.26 3.18 33.75
C GLN A 105 -15.21 3.47 32.25
N ALA A 106 -15.62 2.52 31.42
CA ALA A 106 -15.71 2.73 30.00
C ALA A 106 -16.93 2.04 29.37
N GLU A 107 -17.47 2.63 28.33
CA GLU A 107 -18.48 2.06 27.47
C GLU A 107 -17.90 1.91 26.06
N LEU A 108 -17.99 0.70 25.51
CA LEU A 108 -17.40 0.34 24.22
C LEU A 108 -18.48 -0.11 23.26
N LEU A 109 -18.45 0.39 22.02
CA LEU A 109 -19.14 -0.23 20.90
C LEU A 109 -18.32 -1.44 20.45
N VAL A 110 -18.98 -2.57 20.22
CA VAL A 110 -18.38 -3.83 19.80
C VAL A 110 -18.87 -4.16 18.39
N ILE A 111 -17.96 -4.30 17.46
CA ILE A 111 -18.19 -4.71 16.07
C ILE A 111 -17.58 -6.10 15.91
N ASP A 112 -18.43 -7.09 15.68
CA ASP A 112 -17.98 -8.47 15.49
C ASP A 112 -17.26 -8.68 14.17
N ARG A 113 -16.64 -9.85 14.03
CA ARG A 113 -15.88 -10.22 12.81
C ARG A 113 -16.73 -10.17 11.54
N ALA A 114 -18.02 -10.54 11.60
CA ALA A 114 -18.87 -10.59 10.42
C ALA A 114 -19.21 -9.19 9.92
N LEU A 115 -19.62 -8.29 10.82
CA LEU A 115 -19.87 -6.90 10.51
C LEU A 115 -18.59 -6.18 10.06
N PHE A 116 -17.44 -6.44 10.73
CA PHE A 116 -16.15 -5.88 10.33
C PHE A 116 -15.77 -6.31 8.91
N ALA A 117 -15.91 -7.60 8.57
CA ALA A 117 -15.62 -8.10 7.22
C ALA A 117 -16.54 -7.49 6.17
N ASP A 118 -17.82 -7.30 6.49
CA ASP A 118 -18.76 -6.63 5.58
C ASP A 118 -18.38 -5.17 5.35
N LEU A 119 -18.01 -4.43 6.40
CA LEU A 119 -17.54 -3.05 6.29
C LEU A 119 -16.27 -2.93 5.45
N MET A 120 -15.31 -3.83 5.64
CA MET A 120 -14.07 -3.87 4.85
C MET A 120 -14.32 -4.17 3.37
N ALA A 121 -15.22 -5.12 3.07
CA ALA A 121 -15.46 -5.56 1.70
C ALA A 121 -16.33 -4.59 0.89
N ASN A 122 -17.31 -3.95 1.53
CA ASN A 122 -18.35 -3.19 0.84
C ASN A 122 -18.24 -1.67 1.00
N HIS A 123 -17.33 -1.17 1.88
CA HIS A 123 -17.20 0.25 2.19
C HIS A 123 -15.74 0.70 2.14
N THR A 124 -15.27 1.10 0.97
CA THR A 124 -13.89 1.54 0.75
C THR A 124 -13.46 2.69 1.68
N GLY A 125 -14.37 3.60 2.03
CA GLY A 125 -14.11 4.66 3.01
C GLY A 125 -13.75 4.13 4.40
N PHE A 126 -14.36 3.03 4.85
CA PHE A 126 -14.03 2.38 6.12
C PHE A 126 -12.60 1.83 6.12
N ALA A 127 -12.24 1.07 5.09
CA ALA A 127 -10.92 0.50 4.94
C ALA A 127 -9.84 1.61 4.84
N SER A 128 -10.10 2.68 4.10
CA SER A 128 -9.20 3.83 3.97
C SER A 128 -8.99 4.55 5.30
N GLN A 129 -10.06 4.84 6.05
CA GLN A 129 -9.96 5.49 7.36
C GLN A 129 -9.22 4.61 8.38
N LEU A 130 -9.50 3.30 8.39
CA LEU A 130 -8.79 2.37 9.25
C LEU A 130 -7.28 2.36 8.93
N ALA A 131 -6.91 2.34 7.66
CA ALA A 131 -5.51 2.40 7.23
C ALA A 131 -4.84 3.71 7.68
N ILE A 132 -5.52 4.87 7.58
CA ILE A 132 -5.01 6.16 8.05
C ILE A 132 -4.78 6.14 9.57
N ILE A 133 -5.73 5.62 10.34
CA ILE A 133 -5.61 5.51 11.81
C ILE A 133 -4.41 4.64 12.18
N LEU A 134 -4.25 3.48 11.54
CA LEU A 134 -3.13 2.57 11.78
C LEU A 134 -1.78 3.21 11.42
N ALA A 135 -1.71 3.90 10.30
CA ALA A 135 -0.51 4.61 9.89
C ALA A 135 -0.11 5.70 10.91
N ARG A 136 -1.08 6.50 11.40
CA ARG A 136 -0.81 7.52 12.43
C ARG A 136 -0.33 6.91 13.74
N ARG A 137 -0.94 5.81 14.19
CA ARG A 137 -0.49 5.10 15.40
C ARG A 137 0.94 4.61 15.26
N LEU A 138 1.28 4.07 14.11
CA LEU A 138 2.64 3.64 13.83
C LEU A 138 3.63 4.80 13.92
N VAL A 139 3.30 5.95 13.33
CA VAL A 139 4.13 7.18 13.42
C VAL A 139 4.27 7.63 14.88
N GLY A 140 3.20 7.68 15.66
CA GLY A 140 3.22 8.08 17.08
C GLY A 140 4.11 7.17 17.94
N VAL A 141 4.01 5.86 17.78
CA VAL A 141 4.89 4.90 18.48
C VAL A 141 6.37 5.14 18.13
N LEU A 142 6.66 5.65 16.95
CA LEU A 142 8.03 5.93 16.50
C LEU A 142 8.58 7.26 17.07
N GLU A 143 7.72 8.21 17.43
CA GLU A 143 8.13 9.51 18.01
C GLU A 143 8.41 9.41 19.53
N ASP A 144 7.75 8.51 20.24
CA ASP A 144 7.86 8.35 21.70
C ASP A 144 9.03 7.47 22.16
N LEU A 145 9.84 6.91 21.28
CA LEU A 145 11.00 6.11 21.63
C LEU A 145 12.21 7.01 21.93
N PRO A 146 12.76 6.98 23.18
CA PRO A 146 13.98 7.71 23.50
C PRO A 146 15.15 7.14 22.69
N ASP A 147 15.84 8.04 22.01
CA ASP A 147 17.14 7.99 21.32
C ASP A 147 17.96 6.68 21.43
N ARG A 148 17.39 5.58 20.98
CA ARG A 148 18.12 4.40 20.58
C ARG A 148 18.00 4.33 19.07
N ALA A 149 19.14 4.31 18.38
CA ALA A 149 19.28 4.10 16.94
C ALA A 149 18.68 2.74 16.52
N THR A 150 17.36 2.59 16.66
CA THR A 150 16.58 1.48 16.14
C THR A 150 15.98 1.94 14.83
N LYS A 151 16.30 1.26 13.76
CA LYS A 151 15.69 1.42 12.44
C LYS A 151 14.18 1.46 12.62
N LYS A 152 13.55 2.57 12.24
CA LYS A 152 12.08 2.65 12.17
C LYS A 152 11.65 1.81 10.97
N GLU A 153 10.96 0.70 11.22
CA GLU A 153 10.57 -0.26 10.17
C GLU A 153 9.04 -0.29 10.04
N LEU A 154 8.54 -0.05 8.83
CA LEU A 154 7.15 -0.32 8.45
C LEU A 154 7.17 -1.52 7.52
N GLN A 155 6.52 -2.61 7.91
CA GLN A 155 6.44 -3.82 7.08
C GLN A 155 5.00 -4.29 6.92
N GLY A 156 4.72 -4.93 5.81
CA GLY A 156 3.42 -5.52 5.51
C GLY A 156 3.47 -6.42 4.30
N ASP A 157 2.34 -7.04 4.01
CA ASP A 157 2.15 -7.90 2.84
C ASP A 157 1.23 -7.21 1.84
N LEU A 158 1.65 -7.15 0.57
CA LEU A 158 0.90 -6.51 -0.52
C LEU A 158 -0.39 -7.25 -0.88
N GLN A 159 -0.59 -8.47 -0.37
CA GLN A 159 -1.87 -9.15 -0.44
C GLN A 159 -2.96 -8.42 0.37
N TYR A 160 -2.57 -7.70 1.45
CA TYR A 160 -3.48 -6.98 2.35
C TYR A 160 -3.38 -5.46 2.22
N PHE A 161 -2.29 -4.94 1.67
CA PHE A 161 -2.03 -3.52 1.51
C PHE A 161 -1.86 -3.16 0.04
N ASP A 162 -2.64 -2.21 -0.42
CA ASP A 162 -2.42 -1.63 -1.74
C ASP A 162 -1.13 -0.81 -1.75
N LEU A 163 -0.25 -1.10 -2.71
CA LEU A 163 1.05 -0.45 -2.85
C LEU A 163 0.93 1.07 -2.98
N ALA A 164 -0.06 1.55 -3.75
CA ALA A 164 -0.26 2.98 -3.94
C ALA A 164 -0.59 3.67 -2.61
N THR A 165 -1.41 3.06 -1.78
CA THR A 165 -1.75 3.56 -0.43
C THR A 165 -0.52 3.63 0.47
N VAL A 166 0.33 2.60 0.47
CA VAL A 166 1.57 2.59 1.26
C VAL A 166 2.52 3.70 0.81
N VAL A 167 2.78 3.80 -0.48
CA VAL A 167 3.65 4.83 -1.07
C VAL A 167 3.10 6.24 -0.80
N GLN A 168 1.79 6.44 -0.99
CA GLN A 168 1.12 7.72 -0.69
C GLN A 168 1.26 8.12 0.78
N THR A 169 1.18 7.14 1.70
CA THR A 169 1.38 7.38 3.14
C THR A 169 2.78 7.87 3.43
N LEU A 170 3.82 7.24 2.86
CA LEU A 170 5.21 7.66 3.01
C LEU A 170 5.46 9.07 2.44
N ILE A 171 4.84 9.39 1.30
CA ILE A 171 4.89 10.71 0.68
C ILE A 171 4.24 11.76 1.59
N SER A 172 3.00 11.50 2.03
CA SER A 172 2.19 12.45 2.80
C SER A 172 2.75 12.71 4.21
N SER A 173 3.41 11.72 4.81
CA SER A 173 4.08 11.82 6.10
C SER A 173 5.54 12.28 6.00
N ALA A 174 5.98 12.74 4.80
CA ALA A 174 7.32 13.26 4.53
C ALA A 174 8.47 12.34 5.02
N GLN A 175 8.30 11.02 4.89
CA GLN A 175 9.28 10.05 5.39
C GLN A 175 10.59 10.10 4.61
N THR A 176 11.70 9.80 5.32
CA THR A 176 13.04 9.61 4.73
C THR A 176 13.50 8.19 5.06
N GLY A 177 13.88 7.41 4.05
CA GLY A 177 14.25 6.01 4.24
C GLY A 177 14.25 5.20 2.96
N VAL A 178 14.27 3.89 3.10
CA VAL A 178 14.28 2.94 1.97
C VAL A 178 13.12 1.96 2.12
N MET A 179 12.27 1.89 1.11
CA MET A 179 11.25 0.86 0.98
C MET A 179 11.79 -0.26 0.10
N THR A 180 11.83 -1.46 0.63
CA THR A 180 12.21 -2.68 -0.08
C THR A 180 10.97 -3.53 -0.29
N LEU A 181 10.76 -3.98 -1.53
CA LEU A 181 9.70 -4.92 -1.89
C LEU A 181 10.33 -6.27 -2.23
N SER A 182 9.76 -7.34 -1.71
CA SER A 182 10.29 -8.70 -1.88
C SER A 182 9.16 -9.71 -2.11
N ALA A 183 9.45 -10.74 -2.91
CA ALA A 183 8.60 -11.93 -3.04
C ALA A 183 9.49 -13.17 -2.93
N ASN A 184 9.02 -14.19 -2.20
CA ASN A 184 9.75 -15.45 -1.99
C ASN A 184 11.22 -15.25 -1.52
N GLU A 185 11.45 -14.29 -0.62
CA GLU A 185 12.76 -13.89 -0.09
C GLU A 185 13.66 -13.10 -1.08
N ASP A 186 13.29 -13.00 -2.35
CA ASP A 186 14.03 -12.20 -3.34
C ASP A 186 13.59 -10.74 -3.32
N VAL A 187 14.57 -9.82 -3.35
CA VAL A 187 14.30 -8.38 -3.46
C VAL A 187 13.96 -8.05 -4.90
N LEU A 188 12.72 -7.60 -5.12
CA LEU A 188 12.21 -7.19 -6.43
C LEU A 188 12.49 -5.71 -6.72
N ALA A 189 12.23 -4.83 -5.73
CA ALA A 189 12.35 -3.39 -5.90
C ALA A 189 12.85 -2.69 -4.64
N ARG A 190 13.42 -1.49 -4.83
CA ARG A 190 13.75 -0.54 -3.77
C ARG A 190 13.35 0.86 -4.19
N LEU A 191 12.64 1.57 -3.31
CA LEU A 191 12.33 2.98 -3.44
C LEU A 191 13.04 3.76 -2.33
N TYR A 192 13.73 4.82 -2.70
CA TYR A 192 14.49 5.66 -1.77
C TYR A 192 13.77 6.99 -1.60
N PHE A 193 13.37 7.28 -0.36
CA PHE A 193 12.61 8.47 0.01
C PHE A 193 13.48 9.48 0.73
N GLN A 194 13.28 10.76 0.40
CA GLN A 194 13.82 11.91 1.13
C GLN A 194 12.72 12.93 1.33
N SER A 195 12.34 13.17 2.59
CA SER A 195 11.26 14.11 2.95
C SER A 195 9.98 13.90 2.11
N GLY A 196 9.56 12.63 1.95
CA GLY A 196 8.39 12.24 1.18
C GLY A 196 8.57 12.23 -0.34
N ASN A 197 9.72 12.62 -0.88
CA ASN A 197 9.98 12.51 -2.32
C ASN A 197 10.78 11.24 -2.63
N ILE A 198 10.41 10.55 -3.71
CA ILE A 198 11.18 9.43 -4.24
C ILE A 198 12.32 10.03 -5.07
N TYR A 199 13.55 9.94 -4.61
CA TYR A 199 14.71 10.47 -5.33
C TYR A 199 15.48 9.41 -6.10
N ARG A 200 15.23 8.12 -5.84
CA ARG A 200 15.82 6.98 -6.55
C ARG A 200 14.88 5.78 -6.47
N ALA A 201 14.86 4.96 -7.52
CA ALA A 201 14.11 3.71 -7.54
C ALA A 201 14.84 2.64 -8.36
N HIS A 202 14.71 1.38 -7.93
CA HIS A 202 15.22 0.21 -8.63
C HIS A 202 14.14 -0.87 -8.68
N PHE A 203 13.95 -1.49 -9.84
CA PHE A 203 13.15 -2.70 -10.01
C PHE A 203 13.89 -3.65 -10.97
N GLY A 204 14.47 -4.70 -10.45
CA GLY A 204 15.37 -5.55 -11.22
C GLY A 204 16.53 -4.73 -11.85
N HIS A 205 16.59 -4.70 -13.16
CA HIS A 205 17.56 -3.89 -13.91
C HIS A 205 17.08 -2.47 -14.25
N ARG A 206 15.78 -2.15 -14.01
CA ARG A 206 15.17 -0.84 -14.25
C ARG A 206 15.57 0.16 -13.16
N ARG A 207 15.68 1.44 -13.54
CA ARG A 207 16.13 2.53 -12.67
C ARG A 207 15.27 3.77 -12.85
N GLY A 208 15.26 4.65 -11.83
CA GLY A 208 14.59 5.94 -11.89
C GLY A 208 13.08 5.83 -12.08
N ASP A 209 12.51 6.73 -12.87
CA ASP A 209 11.09 6.82 -13.16
C ASP A 209 10.55 5.52 -13.76
N GLU A 210 11.33 4.89 -14.65
CA GLU A 210 10.99 3.63 -15.29
C GLU A 210 10.81 2.47 -14.29
N ALA A 211 11.60 2.46 -13.21
CA ALA A 211 11.44 1.48 -12.14
C ALA A 211 10.15 1.72 -11.36
N VAL A 212 9.78 2.99 -11.09
CA VAL A 212 8.54 3.34 -10.39
C VAL A 212 7.34 2.99 -11.26
N HIS A 213 7.33 3.43 -12.54
CA HIS A 213 6.25 3.10 -13.46
C HIS A 213 6.04 1.59 -13.59
N HIS A 214 7.13 0.83 -13.74
CA HIS A 214 7.06 -0.63 -13.86
C HIS A 214 6.52 -1.29 -12.59
N LEU A 215 6.88 -0.76 -11.42
CA LEU A 215 6.40 -1.24 -10.13
C LEU A 215 4.87 -1.17 -10.02
N PHE A 216 4.25 -0.06 -10.47
CA PHE A 216 2.80 0.10 -10.45
C PHE A 216 2.07 -0.67 -11.56
N GLN A 217 2.80 -1.13 -12.59
CA GLN A 217 2.26 -1.93 -13.69
C GLN A 217 2.34 -3.44 -13.44
N THR A 218 2.99 -3.86 -12.36
CA THR A 218 3.23 -5.26 -12.03
C THR A 218 2.33 -5.69 -10.87
N GLU A 219 1.63 -6.80 -11.01
CA GLU A 219 0.96 -7.45 -9.89
C GLU A 219 2.02 -8.08 -9.00
N LEU A 220 2.10 -7.63 -7.76
CA LEU A 220 3.09 -8.07 -6.80
C LEU A 220 2.42 -8.86 -5.69
N ASP A 221 2.76 -10.15 -5.62
CA ASP A 221 2.49 -10.99 -4.45
C ASP A 221 3.76 -10.99 -3.59
N GLY A 222 3.71 -10.36 -2.42
CA GLY A 222 4.87 -10.32 -1.53
C GLY A 222 4.81 -9.26 -0.47
N GLY A 223 5.92 -9.11 0.26
CA GLY A 223 6.03 -8.20 1.38
C GLY A 223 6.73 -6.89 1.01
N PHE A 224 6.47 -5.88 1.82
CA PHE A 224 7.27 -4.66 1.82
C PHE A 224 7.86 -4.40 3.21
N LEU A 225 9.04 -3.78 3.20
CA LEU A 225 9.74 -3.28 4.39
C LEU A 225 10.21 -1.87 4.10
N PHE A 226 9.75 -0.88 4.89
CA PHE A 226 10.30 0.46 4.89
C PHE A 226 11.19 0.65 6.11
N GLU A 227 12.45 0.98 5.89
CA GLU A 227 13.42 1.32 6.92
C GLU A 227 13.62 2.84 6.93
N SER A 228 13.17 3.52 8.00
CA SER A 228 13.42 4.95 8.19
C SER A 228 14.91 5.17 8.47
N ARG A 229 15.49 6.20 7.85
CA ARG A 229 16.89 6.62 8.07
C ARG A 229 16.93 8.10 8.42
N GLY A 230 17.63 8.44 9.47
CA GLY A 230 17.83 9.84 9.85
C GLY A 230 18.69 10.59 8.82
N GLY A 231 18.07 11.49 8.08
CA GLY A 231 18.67 12.72 7.53
C GLY A 231 19.62 12.65 6.35
N GLU A 232 20.32 11.58 6.05
CA GLU A 232 21.26 11.58 4.92
C GLU A 232 20.81 10.69 3.75
N PRO A 233 20.84 11.22 2.50
CA PRO A 233 20.60 10.40 1.33
C PRO A 233 21.63 9.27 1.25
N VAL A 234 21.17 8.07 0.91
CA VAL A 234 22.08 6.95 0.64
C VAL A 234 22.88 7.26 -0.62
N ALA A 235 24.14 7.64 -0.44
CA ALA A 235 25.08 7.90 -1.52
C ALA A 235 25.60 6.57 -2.11
N ASP A 236 24.81 5.93 -3.00
CA ASP A 236 25.27 4.76 -3.72
C ASP A 236 25.00 4.90 -5.22
N GLY A 237 26.05 5.08 -5.99
CA GLY A 237 26.12 4.85 -7.43
C GLY A 237 25.69 6.01 -8.36
N PRO A 238 26.01 5.89 -9.66
CA PRO A 238 25.84 6.91 -10.69
C PRO A 238 24.46 6.91 -11.34
N ASP A 239 23.39 6.52 -10.62
CA ASP A 239 22.03 6.51 -11.17
C ASP A 239 21.49 7.94 -11.34
N PRO A 240 20.79 8.25 -12.45
CA PRO A 240 20.09 9.50 -12.60
C PRO A 240 19.02 9.61 -11.50
N GLY A 241 19.06 10.68 -10.72
CA GLY A 241 18.07 10.94 -9.67
C GLY A 241 16.69 11.24 -10.28
N ILE A 242 15.64 10.81 -9.58
CA ILE A 242 14.27 11.20 -9.89
C ILE A 242 14.09 12.65 -9.46
N THR A 243 13.66 13.50 -10.39
CA THR A 243 13.43 14.94 -10.15
C THR A 243 11.94 15.29 -10.12
N VAL A 244 11.09 14.39 -10.60
CA VAL A 244 9.63 14.56 -10.60
C VAL A 244 9.11 14.42 -9.17
N PRO A 245 8.19 15.32 -8.72
CA PRO A 245 7.55 15.15 -7.41
C PRO A 245 6.89 13.78 -7.28
N ALA A 246 7.08 13.11 -6.14
CA ALA A 246 6.65 11.72 -5.95
C ALA A 246 5.15 11.51 -6.21
N MET A 247 4.30 12.48 -5.80
CA MET A 247 2.86 12.40 -6.07
C MET A 247 2.54 12.45 -7.57
N ALA A 248 3.22 13.32 -8.33
CA ALA A 248 3.02 13.42 -9.78
C ALA A 248 3.50 12.14 -10.48
N LEU A 249 4.65 11.60 -10.08
CA LEU A 249 5.19 10.34 -10.58
C LEU A 249 4.23 9.16 -10.32
N MET A 250 3.65 9.09 -9.12
CA MET A 250 2.68 8.06 -8.75
C MET A 250 1.40 8.17 -9.60
N MET A 251 0.86 9.38 -9.77
CA MET A 251 -0.34 9.60 -10.59
C MET A 251 -0.09 9.23 -12.05
N ASP A 252 1.08 9.57 -12.58
CA ASP A 252 1.49 9.19 -13.93
C ASP A 252 1.64 7.67 -14.07
N SER A 253 2.22 7.01 -13.07
CA SER A 253 2.35 5.54 -13.04
C SER A 253 1.00 4.83 -13.12
N VAL A 254 -0.03 5.32 -12.40
CA VAL A 254 -1.39 4.76 -12.45
C VAL A 254 -2.02 4.98 -13.82
N ARG A 255 -1.86 6.18 -14.41
CA ARG A 255 -2.32 6.45 -15.79
C ARG A 255 -1.68 5.51 -16.80
N LEU A 256 -0.35 5.34 -16.73
CA LEU A 256 0.40 4.45 -17.61
C LEU A 256 0.01 2.97 -17.45
N GLN A 257 -0.41 2.57 -16.24
CA GLN A 257 -0.95 1.22 -16.01
C GLN A 257 -2.24 0.97 -16.80
N ASP A 258 -3.15 1.95 -16.81
CA ASP A 258 -4.41 1.81 -17.54
C ASP A 258 -4.20 1.85 -19.07
N GLU A 259 -3.31 2.70 -19.54
CA GLU A 259 -2.94 2.76 -20.95
C GLU A 259 -2.21 1.48 -21.41
N LEU A 260 -1.39 0.87 -20.55
CA LEU A 260 -0.72 -0.40 -20.84
C LEU A 260 -1.73 -1.52 -21.14
N LYS A 261 -2.81 -1.61 -20.36
CA LYS A 261 -3.84 -2.64 -20.58
C LYS A 261 -4.41 -2.58 -22.01
N MET A 262 -4.64 -1.38 -22.50
CA MET A 262 -5.14 -1.17 -23.87
C MET A 262 -4.10 -1.58 -24.92
N LEU A 263 -2.84 -1.20 -24.71
CA LEU A 263 -1.75 -1.56 -25.64
C LEU A 263 -1.49 -3.07 -25.71
N LEU A 264 -1.61 -3.76 -24.60
CA LEU A 264 -1.41 -5.22 -24.54
C LEU A 264 -2.46 -6.00 -25.35
N GLU A 265 -3.67 -5.45 -25.55
CA GLU A 265 -4.69 -6.03 -26.43
C GLU A 265 -4.33 -5.93 -27.92
N GLU A 266 -3.53 -4.92 -28.29
CA GLU A 266 -3.08 -4.71 -29.67
C GLU A 266 -1.79 -5.46 -30.01
N LEU A 267 -1.01 -5.85 -29.00
CA LEU A 267 0.25 -6.55 -29.20
C LEU A 267 0.04 -8.03 -29.54
N PRO A 268 0.97 -8.63 -30.30
CA PRO A 268 1.01 -10.08 -30.47
C PRO A 268 1.14 -10.79 -29.12
N ALA A 269 0.69 -12.07 -29.07
CA ALA A 269 0.79 -12.87 -27.86
C ALA A 269 2.23 -12.89 -27.28
N PRO A 270 2.41 -13.00 -25.96
CA PRO A 270 3.74 -12.99 -25.33
C PRO A 270 4.72 -14.03 -25.88
N SER A 271 4.22 -15.16 -26.40
CA SER A 271 5.01 -16.21 -27.03
C SER A 271 5.40 -15.93 -28.48
N THR A 272 4.81 -14.91 -29.12
CA THR A 272 5.11 -14.58 -30.51
C THR A 272 6.55 -14.09 -30.64
N ILE A 273 7.32 -14.75 -31.52
CA ILE A 273 8.71 -14.38 -31.80
C ILE A 273 8.74 -13.23 -32.79
N LEU A 274 9.45 -12.18 -32.47
CA LEU A 274 9.69 -11.02 -33.34
C LEU A 274 11.12 -11.02 -33.84
N GLU A 275 11.30 -10.58 -35.08
CA GLU A 275 12.61 -10.42 -35.73
C GLU A 275 12.73 -9.06 -36.41
N ARG A 276 13.95 -8.59 -36.59
CA ARG A 276 14.21 -7.37 -37.38
C ARG A 276 13.81 -7.59 -38.85
N ASN A 277 13.04 -6.66 -39.39
CA ASN A 277 12.67 -6.62 -40.79
C ASN A 277 13.50 -5.57 -41.59
N ARG A 278 14.29 -4.75 -40.88
CA ARG A 278 15.19 -3.73 -41.49
C ARG A 278 16.59 -3.83 -40.90
N PRO A 279 17.63 -3.38 -41.62
CA PRO A 279 19.01 -3.48 -41.13
C PRO A 279 19.35 -2.45 -40.05
N ALA A 280 18.62 -1.34 -39.93
CA ALA A 280 18.85 -0.25 -39.01
C ALA A 280 17.55 0.28 -38.43
N LEU A 281 17.62 0.77 -37.17
CA LEU A 281 16.52 1.42 -36.48
C LEU A 281 16.25 2.80 -37.12
N SER A 282 14.98 3.06 -37.41
CA SER A 282 14.48 4.38 -37.85
C SER A 282 13.52 4.89 -36.78
N TRP A 283 14.00 5.72 -35.85
CA TRP A 283 13.22 6.31 -34.76
C TRP A 283 13.25 7.83 -34.92
N THR A 284 12.10 8.46 -35.08
CA THR A 284 11.97 9.90 -35.40
C THR A 284 11.57 10.75 -34.20
N GLU A 285 11.10 10.13 -33.13
CA GLU A 285 10.71 10.83 -31.90
C GLU A 285 11.93 11.00 -30.99
N ASP A 286 12.06 12.18 -30.35
CA ASP A 286 13.10 12.41 -29.35
C ASP A 286 12.80 11.60 -28.07
N GLU A 287 11.52 11.50 -27.73
CA GLU A 287 11.04 10.71 -26.59
C GLU A 287 11.17 9.20 -26.86
N GLY A 288 11.72 8.47 -25.88
CA GLY A 288 11.89 7.02 -25.96
C GLY A 288 13.00 6.54 -26.92
N GLN A 289 13.81 7.46 -27.50
CA GLN A 289 14.87 7.07 -28.45
C GLN A 289 15.91 6.14 -27.83
N ALA A 290 16.28 6.37 -26.56
CA ALA A 290 17.25 5.53 -25.87
C ALA A 290 16.71 4.11 -25.67
N ASP A 291 15.45 3.99 -25.24
CA ASP A 291 14.79 2.72 -25.01
C ASP A 291 14.53 1.97 -26.33
N ALA A 292 14.12 2.68 -27.39
CA ALA A 292 13.97 2.10 -28.71
C ALA A 292 15.30 1.52 -29.23
N ARG A 293 16.42 2.21 -29.00
CA ARG A 293 17.76 1.70 -29.35
C ARG A 293 18.13 0.48 -28.49
N GLN A 294 17.80 0.47 -27.22
CA GLN A 294 18.07 -0.64 -26.32
C GLN A 294 17.27 -1.88 -26.73
N ILE A 295 15.96 -1.73 -26.97
CA ILE A 295 15.09 -2.81 -27.45
C ILE A 295 15.55 -3.31 -28.81
N TRP A 296 15.86 -2.38 -29.74
CA TRP A 296 16.43 -2.73 -31.04
C TRP A 296 17.73 -3.52 -30.89
N GLY A 297 18.58 -3.13 -29.94
CA GLY A 297 19.81 -3.85 -29.64
C GLY A 297 19.58 -5.31 -29.25
N CYS A 298 18.57 -5.57 -28.43
CA CYS A 298 18.19 -6.93 -28.02
C CYS A 298 17.75 -7.81 -29.21
N LEU A 299 17.11 -7.23 -30.22
CA LEU A 299 16.60 -7.92 -31.40
C LEU A 299 17.68 -8.28 -32.45
N HIS A 300 18.96 -8.34 -32.06
CA HIS A 300 20.01 -8.91 -32.94
C HIS A 300 19.83 -10.43 -33.13
N VAL A 301 19.03 -11.07 -32.28
CA VAL A 301 18.46 -12.41 -32.40
C VAL A 301 16.94 -12.32 -32.30
N PRO A 302 16.18 -13.23 -32.95
CA PRO A 302 14.74 -13.30 -32.72
C PRO A 302 14.40 -13.53 -31.26
N LEU A 303 13.45 -12.76 -30.72
CA LEU A 303 12.98 -12.86 -29.34
C LEU A 303 11.47 -12.89 -29.29
N SER A 304 10.90 -13.59 -28.32
CA SER A 304 9.48 -13.50 -28.02
C SER A 304 9.13 -12.12 -27.45
N VAL A 305 7.87 -11.72 -27.61
CA VAL A 305 7.37 -10.46 -26.99
C VAL A 305 7.66 -10.46 -25.48
N GLY A 306 7.42 -11.58 -24.79
CA GLY A 306 7.72 -11.71 -23.36
C GLY A 306 9.20 -11.49 -23.02
N GLU A 307 10.12 -12.10 -23.80
CA GLU A 307 11.57 -11.89 -23.58
C GLU A 307 12.02 -10.45 -23.83
N ILE A 308 11.34 -9.72 -24.75
CA ILE A 308 11.62 -8.29 -24.95
C ILE A 308 11.21 -7.50 -23.71
N PHE A 309 10.03 -7.76 -23.14
CA PHE A 309 9.60 -7.11 -21.88
C PHE A 309 10.54 -7.39 -20.71
N GLU A 310 11.05 -8.62 -20.60
CA GLU A 310 12.02 -8.98 -19.56
C GLU A 310 13.36 -8.25 -19.71
N ARG A 311 13.82 -8.02 -20.94
CA ARG A 311 15.12 -7.39 -21.24
C ARG A 311 15.06 -5.88 -21.35
N ALA A 312 13.88 -5.30 -21.53
CA ALA A 312 13.70 -3.85 -21.66
C ALA A 312 14.07 -3.10 -20.37
N HIS A 313 14.77 -1.99 -20.51
CA HIS A 313 15.09 -1.09 -19.40
C HIS A 313 13.92 -0.17 -19.06
N SER A 314 13.02 0.07 -20.00
CA SER A 314 11.79 0.84 -19.83
C SER A 314 10.71 0.03 -19.08
N CYS A 315 9.70 0.74 -18.56
CA CYS A 315 8.52 0.13 -17.96
C CYS A 315 7.67 -0.61 -19.01
N GLY A 316 6.67 -1.36 -18.56
CA GLY A 316 5.82 -2.13 -19.43
C GLY A 316 5.15 -1.28 -20.52
N TYR A 317 4.60 -0.11 -20.15
CA TYR A 317 3.94 0.81 -21.10
C TYR A 317 4.88 1.30 -22.20
N HIS A 318 6.06 1.84 -21.85
CA HIS A 318 7.00 2.35 -22.82
C HIS A 318 7.53 1.23 -23.73
N THR A 319 7.78 0.05 -23.17
CA THR A 319 8.16 -1.14 -23.94
C THR A 319 7.06 -1.52 -24.95
N ALA A 320 5.79 -1.60 -24.51
CA ALA A 320 4.65 -1.92 -25.36
C ALA A 320 4.50 -0.90 -26.49
N ARG A 321 4.55 0.40 -26.18
CA ARG A 321 4.47 1.49 -27.16
C ARG A 321 5.56 1.39 -28.23
N ILE A 322 6.80 1.13 -27.82
CA ILE A 322 7.92 0.97 -28.73
C ILE A 322 7.73 -0.24 -29.66
N ILE A 323 7.34 -1.40 -29.10
CA ILE A 323 7.10 -2.61 -29.90
C ILE A 323 5.98 -2.34 -30.91
N THR A 324 4.86 -1.75 -30.48
CA THR A 324 3.74 -1.41 -31.36
C THR A 324 4.19 -0.51 -32.51
N GLN A 325 4.95 0.55 -32.22
CA GLN A 325 5.46 1.47 -33.23
C GLN A 325 6.46 0.80 -34.20
N LEU A 326 7.33 -0.07 -33.72
CA LEU A 326 8.25 -0.83 -34.56
C LEU A 326 7.53 -1.81 -35.49
N ILE A 327 6.42 -2.42 -35.03
CA ILE A 327 5.56 -3.27 -35.86
C ILE A 327 4.82 -2.42 -36.93
N GLN A 328 4.17 -1.33 -36.50
CA GLN A 328 3.40 -0.44 -37.43
C GLN A 328 4.27 0.19 -38.50
N THR A 329 5.55 0.46 -38.20
CA THR A 329 6.52 1.00 -39.14
C THR A 329 7.27 -0.10 -39.92
N GLU A 330 6.86 -1.34 -39.82
CA GLU A 330 7.44 -2.52 -40.47
C GLU A 330 8.96 -2.68 -40.22
N GLN A 331 9.45 -2.23 -39.07
CA GLN A 331 10.85 -2.39 -38.71
C GLN A 331 11.12 -3.76 -38.06
N ILE A 332 10.12 -4.29 -37.37
CA ILE A 332 10.11 -5.66 -36.84
C ILE A 332 8.85 -6.38 -37.36
N ARG A 333 8.91 -7.70 -37.39
CA ARG A 333 7.77 -8.53 -37.80
C ARG A 333 7.73 -9.84 -37.02
N PRO A 334 6.56 -10.50 -36.90
CA PRO A 334 6.46 -11.86 -36.41
C PRO A 334 7.26 -12.82 -37.30
N ASN A 335 8.04 -13.70 -36.66
CA ASN A 335 8.75 -14.77 -37.34
C ASN A 335 7.84 -15.98 -37.49
N VAL A 336 7.34 -16.21 -38.71
CA VAL A 336 6.37 -17.28 -39.05
C VAL A 336 7.02 -18.68 -39.04
N ASN A 337 8.35 -18.78 -38.99
CA ASN A 337 9.08 -20.05 -39.14
C ASN A 337 9.49 -20.71 -37.81
N LEU A 338 9.19 -20.13 -36.66
CA LEU A 338 9.56 -20.61 -35.33
C LEU A 338 8.36 -20.80 -34.37
N GLY A 339 7.16 -20.93 -34.90
CA GLY A 339 5.94 -21.20 -34.13
C GLY A 339 5.55 -22.67 -34.10
#